data_ad6134f838053d365152e58866468d6a
#
_entry.id   ad6134f838053d365152e58866468d6a
#
_cell.length_a   1.000
_cell.length_b   1.000
_cell.length_c   1.000
_cell.angle_alpha   90.00
_cell.angle_beta   90.00
_cell.angle_gamma   90.00
#
_symmetry.space_group_name_H-M   'P 1'
#
loop_
_entity.id
_entity.type
_entity.pdbx_description
1 polymer ?
#
loop_
_entity_poly.entity_id
_entity_poly.type
_entity_poly.pdbx_seq_one_letter_code
_entity_poly.pdbx_strand_id
1 'polypeptide(L)'
;MPVEKRASVLDELGFIHEYGLNVPMNRERALQYYKQACELGGNYGCYNVKYAYQYGDGVAKDSAQANMYAKKMNLDNLLIEQEYIDKFSQEIYAAKALADTDKSQRPEFINALFNLLNNRPESDALFFSRIGFNQEKTFRLATLWGQDGDPQMDYQLGLLALNDFSGHYVDEPYKARPAS
;
A
#
# COMPACT_ATOMS: atom_id res chain seq x y z
N MET A 1 10.37 22.82 -6.40
CA MET A 1 10.38 21.35 -6.17
C MET A 1 10.07 20.66 -7.49
N PRO A 2 10.88 19.69 -7.93
CA PRO A 2 10.62 18.91 -9.16
C PRO A 2 9.24 18.23 -9.13
N VAL A 3 8.64 18.03 -10.31
CA VAL A 3 7.28 17.46 -10.46
C VAL A 3 7.20 16.07 -9.82
N GLU A 4 8.22 15.24 -10.03
CA GLU A 4 8.28 13.87 -9.46
C GLU A 4 8.27 13.89 -7.93
N LYS A 5 8.97 14.83 -7.33
CA LYS A 5 8.96 15.00 -5.87
C LYS A 5 7.61 15.47 -5.35
N ARG A 6 6.93 16.34 -6.09
CA ARG A 6 5.57 16.78 -5.72
C ARG A 6 4.57 15.62 -5.81
N ALA A 7 4.66 14.81 -6.85
CA ALA A 7 3.85 13.61 -6.99
C ALA A 7 4.09 12.64 -5.82
N SER A 8 5.34 12.39 -5.47
CA SER A 8 5.71 11.53 -4.34
C SER A 8 5.19 12.04 -3.00
N VAL A 9 5.26 13.35 -2.75
CA VAL A 9 4.72 13.96 -1.52
C VAL A 9 3.19 13.79 -1.45
N LEU A 10 2.50 13.98 -2.57
CA LEU A 10 1.05 13.80 -2.65
C LEU A 10 0.65 12.34 -2.44
N ASP A 11 1.41 11.39 -3.00
CA ASP A 11 1.21 9.96 -2.75
C ASP A 11 1.37 9.63 -1.25
N GLU A 12 2.39 10.19 -0.62
CA GLU A 12 2.62 10.00 0.82
C GLU A 12 1.49 10.58 1.66
N LEU A 13 1.00 11.78 1.32
CA LEU A 13 -0.16 12.38 1.99
C LEU A 13 -1.42 11.52 1.80
N GLY A 14 -1.61 10.95 0.61
CA GLY A 14 -2.66 10.00 0.35
C GLY A 14 -2.58 8.79 1.28
N PHE A 15 -1.42 8.17 1.38
CA PHE A 15 -1.17 7.03 2.26
C PHE A 15 -1.41 7.36 3.73
N ILE A 16 -0.91 8.50 4.21
CA ILE A 16 -1.10 8.97 5.58
C ILE A 16 -2.59 9.07 5.94
N HIS A 17 -3.38 9.67 5.07
CA HIS A 17 -4.82 9.84 5.31
C HIS A 17 -5.62 8.56 5.10
N GLU A 18 -5.20 7.71 4.17
CA GLU A 18 -5.85 6.42 3.92
C GLU A 18 -5.81 5.52 5.15
N TYR A 19 -4.67 5.47 5.84
CA TYR A 19 -4.47 4.61 7.00
C TYR A 19 -4.50 5.31 8.35
N GLY A 20 -4.64 6.63 8.37
CA GLY A 20 -4.70 7.41 9.61
C GLY A 20 -3.37 7.44 10.37
N LEU A 21 -2.25 7.66 9.69
CA LEU A 21 -0.93 7.77 10.30
C LEU A 21 -0.78 9.13 11.01
N ASN A 22 -0.98 9.15 12.32
CA ASN A 22 -0.96 10.35 13.17
C ASN A 22 -1.98 11.43 12.79
N VAL A 23 -2.95 11.08 11.98
CA VAL A 23 -4.11 11.90 11.60
C VAL A 23 -5.35 11.02 11.57
N PRO A 24 -6.57 11.57 11.69
CA PRO A 24 -7.77 10.77 11.47
C PRO A 24 -7.79 10.15 10.07
N MET A 25 -8.15 8.88 9.99
CA MET A 25 -8.33 8.20 8.70
C MET A 25 -9.41 8.92 7.88
N ASN A 26 -9.08 9.23 6.61
CA ASN A 26 -10.00 9.87 5.69
C ASN A 26 -9.69 9.43 4.25
N ARG A 27 -10.44 8.44 3.77
CA ARG A 27 -10.23 7.86 2.44
C ARG A 27 -10.63 8.76 1.29
N GLU A 28 -11.65 9.59 1.47
CA GLU A 28 -12.01 10.58 0.46
C GLU A 28 -10.88 11.58 0.25
N ARG A 29 -10.28 12.06 1.33
CA ARG A 29 -9.14 12.95 1.27
C ARG A 29 -7.91 12.27 0.67
N ALA A 30 -7.65 11.03 1.05
CA ALA A 30 -6.59 10.22 0.46
C ALA A 30 -6.75 10.11 -1.06
N LEU A 31 -7.97 9.83 -1.52
CA LEU A 31 -8.28 9.74 -2.95
C LEU A 31 -7.99 11.05 -3.69
N GLN A 32 -8.30 12.20 -3.08
CA GLN A 32 -7.99 13.51 -3.67
C GLN A 32 -6.49 13.72 -3.83
N TYR A 33 -5.68 13.34 -2.85
CA TYR A 33 -4.22 13.41 -2.96
C TYR A 33 -3.67 12.48 -4.04
N TYR A 34 -4.17 11.25 -4.12
CA TYR A 34 -3.77 10.32 -5.17
C TYR A 34 -4.15 10.81 -6.57
N LYS A 35 -5.32 11.45 -6.73
CA LYS A 35 -5.70 12.08 -8.00
C LYS A 35 -4.72 13.18 -8.41
N GLN A 36 -4.35 14.04 -7.48
CA GLN A 36 -3.38 15.10 -7.74
C GLN A 36 -1.99 14.52 -8.09
N ALA A 37 -1.55 13.48 -7.39
CA ALA A 37 -0.31 12.80 -7.71
C ALA A 37 -0.35 12.20 -9.13
N CYS A 38 -1.45 11.55 -9.48
CA CYS A 38 -1.66 10.98 -10.81
C CYS A 38 -1.59 12.05 -11.91
N GLU A 39 -2.21 13.20 -11.72
CA GLU A 39 -2.15 14.33 -12.68
C GLU A 39 -0.72 14.85 -12.88
N LEU A 40 0.15 14.68 -11.91
CA LEU A 40 1.58 15.00 -12.01
C LEU A 40 2.43 13.86 -12.58
N GLY A 41 1.81 12.78 -13.04
CA GLY A 41 2.50 11.62 -13.59
C GLY A 41 2.94 10.58 -12.57
N GLY A 42 2.46 10.66 -11.33
CA GLY A 42 2.74 9.69 -10.27
C GLY A 42 1.99 8.38 -10.48
N ASN A 43 2.70 7.30 -10.81
CA ASN A 43 2.09 5.99 -11.05
C ASN A 43 1.41 5.41 -9.80
N TYR A 44 1.93 5.65 -8.59
CA TYR A 44 1.28 5.27 -7.34
C TYR A 44 -0.12 5.90 -7.22
N GLY A 45 -0.22 7.21 -7.46
CA GLY A 45 -1.48 7.92 -7.42
C GLY A 45 -2.48 7.36 -8.43
N CYS A 46 -2.06 7.21 -9.67
CA CYS A 46 -2.91 6.63 -10.72
C CYS A 46 -3.40 5.23 -10.35
N TYR A 47 -2.51 4.40 -9.85
CA TYR A 47 -2.82 3.05 -9.41
C TYR A 47 -3.84 3.03 -8.27
N ASN A 48 -3.59 3.81 -7.23
CA ASN A 48 -4.49 3.88 -6.08
C ASN A 48 -5.88 4.39 -6.46
N VAL A 49 -5.97 5.38 -7.34
CA VAL A 49 -7.26 5.87 -7.84
C VAL A 49 -7.97 4.82 -8.68
N LYS A 50 -7.26 4.16 -9.60
CA LYS A 50 -7.81 3.06 -10.40
C LYS A 50 -8.46 2.00 -9.51
N TYR A 51 -7.72 1.51 -8.53
CA TYR A 51 -8.21 0.45 -7.66
C TYR A 51 -9.28 0.92 -6.69
N ALA A 52 -9.24 2.15 -6.23
CA ALA A 52 -10.32 2.73 -5.44
C ALA A 52 -11.66 2.65 -6.19
N TYR A 53 -11.69 3.03 -7.45
CA TYR A 53 -12.89 2.92 -8.29
C TYR A 53 -13.22 1.48 -8.67
N GLN A 54 -12.23 0.64 -8.90
CA GLN A 54 -12.46 -0.75 -9.30
C GLN A 54 -13.09 -1.57 -8.19
N TYR A 55 -12.66 -1.36 -6.95
CA TYR A 55 -13.09 -2.14 -5.79
C TYR A 55 -14.02 -1.38 -4.83
N GLY A 56 -14.29 -0.11 -5.08
CA GLY A 56 -15.13 0.70 -4.20
C GLY A 56 -14.46 1.05 -2.88
N ASP A 57 -13.17 1.34 -2.88
CA ASP A 57 -12.40 1.66 -1.68
C ASP A 57 -12.40 3.17 -1.43
N GLY A 58 -13.21 3.63 -0.49
CA GLY A 58 -13.39 5.05 -0.18
C GLY A 58 -14.20 5.84 -1.20
N VAL A 59 -14.76 5.18 -2.20
CA VAL A 59 -15.56 5.76 -3.28
C VAL A 59 -16.48 4.67 -3.86
N ALA A 60 -17.60 5.05 -4.46
CA ALA A 60 -18.46 4.09 -5.16
C ALA A 60 -17.72 3.47 -6.35
N LYS A 61 -17.95 2.17 -6.59
CA LYS A 61 -17.39 1.49 -7.76
C LYS A 61 -17.79 2.19 -9.05
N ASP A 62 -16.82 2.44 -9.91
CA ASP A 62 -17.01 3.06 -11.22
C ASP A 62 -15.96 2.55 -12.20
N SER A 63 -16.35 1.60 -13.05
CA SER A 63 -15.44 0.98 -14.02
C SER A 63 -14.95 1.98 -15.08
N ALA A 64 -15.75 2.98 -15.43
CA ALA A 64 -15.34 4.00 -16.40
C ALA A 64 -14.22 4.87 -15.83
N GLN A 65 -14.35 5.30 -14.57
CA GLN A 65 -13.30 6.03 -13.86
C GLN A 65 -12.04 5.17 -13.68
N ALA A 66 -12.19 3.92 -13.27
CA ALA A 66 -11.06 2.99 -13.14
C ALA A 66 -10.27 2.86 -14.45
N ASN A 67 -10.97 2.69 -15.57
CA ASN A 67 -10.35 2.61 -16.90
C ASN A 67 -9.66 3.91 -17.31
N MET A 68 -10.26 5.05 -16.99
CA MET A 68 -9.65 6.36 -17.27
C MET A 68 -8.32 6.53 -16.56
N TYR A 69 -8.26 6.19 -15.26
CA TYR A 69 -7.03 6.28 -14.49
C TYR A 69 -6.00 5.21 -14.88
N ALA A 70 -6.43 4.02 -15.29
CA ALA A 70 -5.54 3.00 -15.85
C ALA A 70 -4.79 3.50 -17.08
N LYS A 71 -5.45 4.27 -17.95
CA LYS A 71 -4.84 4.84 -19.17
C LYS A 71 -3.83 5.94 -18.87
N LYS A 72 -3.91 6.58 -17.71
CA LYS A 72 -2.95 7.61 -17.29
C LYS A 72 -1.63 7.04 -16.80
N MET A 73 -1.59 5.75 -16.47
CA MET A 73 -0.35 5.08 -16.09
C MET A 73 0.52 4.83 -17.32
N ASN A 74 1.82 5.06 -17.17
CA ASN A 74 2.77 4.70 -18.23
C ASN A 74 3.03 3.19 -18.18
N LEU A 75 2.41 2.46 -19.11
CA LEU A 75 2.42 0.99 -19.17
C LEU A 75 3.35 0.43 -20.25
N ASP A 76 4.11 1.27 -20.96
CA ASP A 76 4.77 0.91 -22.22
C ASP A 76 5.71 -0.30 -22.17
N ASN A 77 6.12 -0.75 -21.00
CA ASN A 77 7.07 -1.85 -20.86
C ASN A 77 6.55 -3.10 -20.13
N LEU A 78 5.22 -3.25 -19.87
CA LEU A 78 4.76 -4.21 -18.86
C LEU A 78 3.49 -5.00 -19.20
N LEU A 79 3.19 -5.25 -20.46
CA LEU A 79 2.04 -6.07 -20.85
C LEU A 79 2.07 -7.48 -20.23
N ILE A 80 3.25 -8.05 -20.06
CA ILE A 80 3.43 -9.41 -19.50
C ILE A 80 3.21 -9.44 -17.98
N GLU A 81 3.47 -8.32 -17.29
CA GLU A 81 3.31 -8.25 -15.83
C GLU A 81 1.90 -7.84 -15.39
N GLN A 82 1.08 -7.34 -16.30
CA GLN A 82 -0.23 -6.81 -15.95
C GLN A 82 -1.16 -7.88 -15.36
N GLU A 83 -1.20 -9.07 -15.92
CA GLU A 83 -2.01 -10.18 -15.38
C GLU A 83 -1.54 -10.58 -13.97
N TYR A 84 -0.24 -10.61 -13.76
CA TYR A 84 0.37 -10.90 -12.46
C TYR A 84 0.02 -9.82 -11.44
N ILE A 85 0.16 -8.55 -11.82
CA ILE A 85 -0.21 -7.41 -10.97
C ILE A 85 -1.70 -7.45 -10.64
N ASP A 86 -2.57 -7.71 -11.61
CA ASP A 86 -4.01 -7.76 -11.40
C ASP A 86 -4.41 -8.88 -10.44
N LYS A 87 -3.81 -10.05 -10.58
CA LYS A 87 -4.04 -11.18 -9.67
C LYS A 87 -3.68 -10.82 -8.23
N PHE A 88 -2.49 -10.30 -8.01
CA PHE A 88 -2.06 -9.90 -6.66
C PHE A 88 -2.85 -8.72 -6.11
N SER A 89 -3.23 -7.79 -6.96
CA SER A 89 -4.08 -6.66 -6.55
C SER A 89 -5.43 -7.13 -6.06
N GLN A 90 -6.05 -8.11 -6.70
CA GLN A 90 -7.32 -8.68 -6.24
C GLN A 90 -7.18 -9.29 -4.83
N GLU A 91 -6.13 -10.04 -4.60
CA GLU A 91 -5.85 -10.64 -3.28
C GLU A 91 -5.62 -9.57 -2.20
N ILE A 92 -4.81 -8.56 -2.51
CA ILE A 92 -4.50 -7.46 -1.59
C ILE A 92 -5.75 -6.66 -1.25
N TYR A 93 -6.57 -6.29 -2.23
CA TYR A 93 -7.77 -5.50 -1.98
C TYR A 93 -8.87 -6.29 -1.30
N ALA A 94 -8.98 -7.59 -1.55
CA ALA A 94 -9.87 -8.46 -0.80
C ALA A 94 -9.46 -8.55 0.68
N ALA A 95 -8.17 -8.75 0.95
CA ALA A 95 -7.64 -8.78 2.31
C ALA A 95 -7.76 -7.42 3.01
N LYS A 96 -7.54 -6.32 2.28
CA LYS A 96 -7.70 -4.95 2.79
C LYS A 96 -9.15 -4.69 3.19
N ALA A 97 -10.12 -5.07 2.37
CA ALA A 97 -11.53 -4.89 2.68
C ALA A 97 -11.95 -5.62 3.97
N LEU A 98 -11.41 -6.82 4.19
CA LEU A 98 -11.62 -7.54 5.46
C LEU A 98 -10.95 -6.83 6.64
N ALA A 99 -9.71 -6.39 6.50
CA ALA A 99 -8.97 -5.69 7.55
C ALA A 99 -9.61 -4.34 7.95
N ASP A 100 -10.33 -3.72 7.05
CA ASP A 100 -11.04 -2.45 7.31
C ASP A 100 -12.24 -2.62 8.23
N THR A 101 -12.93 -3.76 8.14
CA THR A 101 -14.14 -4.04 8.91
C THR A 101 -13.89 -4.92 10.13
N ASP A 102 -12.81 -5.69 10.11
CA ASP A 102 -12.46 -6.63 11.17
C ASP A 102 -10.95 -6.58 11.46
N LYS A 103 -10.60 -6.04 12.62
CA LYS A 103 -9.21 -5.92 13.06
C LYS A 103 -8.48 -7.26 13.12
N SER A 104 -9.18 -8.37 13.38
CA SER A 104 -8.59 -9.70 13.41
C SER A 104 -8.05 -10.15 12.04
N GLN A 105 -8.47 -9.50 10.96
CA GLN A 105 -8.02 -9.78 9.59
C GLN A 105 -6.78 -8.97 9.17
N ARG A 106 -6.33 -8.04 10.00
CA ARG A 106 -5.15 -7.23 9.71
C ARG A 106 -3.86 -8.04 9.54
N PRO A 107 -3.59 -9.08 10.37
CA PRO A 107 -2.44 -9.94 10.14
C PRO A 107 -2.47 -10.63 8.78
N GLU A 108 -3.63 -11.05 8.31
CA GLU A 108 -3.79 -11.67 6.98
C GLU A 108 -3.47 -10.68 5.86
N PHE A 109 -3.92 -9.43 5.97
CA PHE A 109 -3.59 -8.38 5.02
C PHE A 109 -2.08 -8.11 4.96
N ILE A 110 -1.44 -7.96 6.10
CA ILE A 110 0.02 -7.77 6.17
C ILE A 110 0.76 -8.97 5.61
N ASN A 111 0.29 -10.18 5.87
CA ASN A 111 0.88 -11.40 5.34
C ASN A 111 0.77 -11.49 3.81
N ALA A 112 -0.36 -11.08 3.25
CA ALA A 112 -0.55 -11.02 1.81
C ALA A 112 0.44 -10.05 1.15
N LEU A 113 0.59 -8.85 1.71
CA LEU A 113 1.59 -7.86 1.26
C LEU A 113 3.02 -8.41 1.38
N PHE A 114 3.33 -9.02 2.51
CA PHE A 114 4.62 -9.63 2.79
C PHE A 114 4.99 -10.68 1.74
N ASN A 115 4.09 -11.61 1.45
CA ASN A 115 4.32 -12.66 0.47
C ASN A 115 4.54 -12.10 -0.94
N LEU A 116 3.78 -11.08 -1.29
CA LEU A 116 3.94 -10.39 -2.56
C LEU A 116 5.32 -9.75 -2.69
N LEU A 117 5.72 -8.99 -1.68
CA LEU A 117 6.99 -8.24 -1.68
C LEU A 117 8.19 -9.17 -1.64
N ASN A 118 8.07 -10.30 -0.96
CA ASN A 118 9.15 -11.28 -0.81
C ASN A 118 9.51 -12.01 -2.11
N ASN A 119 8.60 -12.03 -3.06
CA ASN A 119 8.80 -12.68 -4.35
C ASN A 119 9.43 -11.74 -5.41
N ARG A 120 9.74 -10.52 -5.03
CA ARG A 120 10.31 -9.51 -5.94
C ARG A 120 11.55 -8.83 -5.35
N PRO A 121 12.56 -8.55 -6.16
CA PRO A 121 13.72 -7.79 -5.69
C PRO A 121 13.32 -6.33 -5.38
N GLU A 122 13.93 -5.76 -4.35
CA GLU A 122 13.71 -4.35 -3.96
C GLU A 122 13.95 -3.34 -5.09
N SER A 123 14.83 -3.70 -6.03
CA SER A 123 15.15 -2.88 -7.18
C SER A 123 14.01 -2.75 -8.20
N ASP A 124 12.93 -3.53 -8.04
CA ASP A 124 11.77 -3.46 -8.93
C ASP A 124 10.83 -2.31 -8.55
N ALA A 125 11.36 -1.09 -8.56
CA ALA A 125 10.64 0.12 -8.19
C ALA A 125 9.36 0.32 -9.00
N LEU A 126 9.36 -0.10 -10.27
CA LEU A 126 8.20 0.04 -11.13
C LEU A 126 7.06 -0.90 -10.73
N PHE A 127 7.38 -2.13 -10.36
CA PHE A 127 6.40 -3.07 -9.81
C PHE A 127 5.79 -2.52 -8.51
N PHE A 128 6.62 -2.10 -7.56
CA PHE A 128 6.15 -1.55 -6.30
C PHE A 128 5.31 -0.29 -6.49
N SER A 129 5.72 0.58 -7.42
CA SER A 129 4.95 1.75 -7.83
C SER A 129 3.54 1.40 -8.34
N ARG A 130 3.36 0.24 -8.93
CA ARG A 130 2.07 -0.20 -9.47
C ARG A 130 1.16 -0.84 -8.47
N ILE A 131 1.69 -1.56 -7.50
CA ILE A 131 0.86 -2.16 -6.45
C ILE A 131 0.52 -1.20 -5.32
N GLY A 132 1.08 0.01 -5.32
CA GLY A 132 0.82 1.03 -4.30
C GLY A 132 1.43 0.74 -2.93
N PHE A 133 2.22 -0.31 -2.80
CA PHE A 133 2.93 -0.69 -1.57
C PHE A 133 4.39 -1.02 -1.88
N ASN A 134 5.24 -0.67 -0.94
CA ASN A 134 6.61 -1.14 -0.86
C ASN A 134 6.88 -1.68 0.54
N GLN A 135 8.07 -2.14 0.78
CA GLN A 135 8.46 -2.69 2.07
C GLN A 135 8.32 -1.67 3.20
N GLU A 136 8.73 -0.44 2.95
CA GLU A 136 8.62 0.66 3.91
C GLU A 136 7.17 0.90 4.33
N LYS A 137 6.28 1.08 3.36
CA LYS A 137 4.85 1.32 3.63
C LYS A 137 4.22 0.15 4.36
N THR A 138 4.56 -1.08 3.99
CA THR A 138 4.06 -2.28 4.65
C THR A 138 4.52 -2.35 6.10
N PHE A 139 5.80 -2.06 6.35
CA PHE A 139 6.36 -2.03 7.70
C PHE A 139 5.72 -0.94 8.56
N ARG A 140 5.54 0.26 8.02
CA ARG A 140 4.89 1.38 8.72
C ARG A 140 3.45 1.04 9.09
N LEU A 141 2.70 0.42 8.19
CA LEU A 141 1.33 0.01 8.43
C LEU A 141 1.24 -1.08 9.50
N ALA A 142 2.11 -2.08 9.42
CA ALA A 142 2.19 -3.14 10.43
C ALA A 142 2.55 -2.57 11.81
N THR A 143 3.48 -1.61 11.85
CA THR A 143 3.86 -0.92 13.09
C THR A 143 2.69 -0.14 13.69
N LEU A 144 1.95 0.59 12.85
CA LEU A 144 0.78 1.33 13.29
C LEU A 144 -0.27 0.39 13.92
N TRP A 145 -0.59 -0.69 13.23
CA TRP A 145 -1.59 -1.65 13.71
C TRP A 145 -1.10 -2.43 14.93
N GLY A 146 0.20 -2.72 15.01
CA GLY A 146 0.80 -3.36 16.18
C GLY A 146 0.74 -2.51 17.46
N GLN A 147 0.59 -1.19 17.34
CA GLN A 147 0.43 -0.31 18.50
C GLN A 147 -0.85 -0.58 19.30
N ASP A 148 -1.84 -1.23 18.71
CA ASP A 148 -3.05 -1.67 19.39
C ASP A 148 -2.83 -2.89 20.30
N GLY A 149 -1.62 -3.43 20.37
CA GLY A 149 -1.28 -4.56 21.23
C GLY A 149 -1.73 -5.92 20.73
N ASP A 150 -1.94 -6.07 19.42
CA ASP A 150 -2.30 -7.34 18.80
C ASP A 150 -1.06 -8.27 18.69
N PRO A 151 -1.03 -9.42 19.41
CA PRO A 151 0.11 -10.34 19.36
C PRO A 151 0.40 -10.90 17.96
N GLN A 152 -0.61 -11.03 17.11
CA GLN A 152 -0.42 -11.50 15.75
C GLN A 152 0.26 -10.44 14.89
N MET A 153 -0.04 -9.17 15.10
CA MET A 153 0.66 -8.08 14.44
C MET A 153 2.11 -7.99 14.90
N ASP A 154 2.38 -8.19 16.17
CA ASP A 154 3.75 -8.27 16.69
C ASP A 154 4.52 -9.42 16.06
N TYR A 155 3.88 -10.56 15.85
CA TYR A 155 4.47 -11.69 15.13
C TYR A 155 4.80 -11.33 13.67
N GLN A 156 3.90 -10.67 12.96
CA GLN A 156 4.13 -10.24 11.58
C GLN A 156 5.27 -9.22 11.50
N LEU A 157 5.36 -8.29 12.43
CA LEU A 157 6.47 -7.34 12.53
C LEU A 157 7.80 -8.07 12.75
N GLY A 158 7.80 -9.09 13.60
CA GLY A 158 8.97 -9.94 13.84
C GLY A 158 9.42 -10.66 12.56
N LEU A 159 8.49 -11.21 11.79
CA LEU A 159 8.79 -11.83 10.49
C LEU A 159 9.37 -10.84 9.49
N LEU A 160 8.80 -9.63 9.40
CA LEU A 160 9.31 -8.56 8.55
C LEU A 160 10.75 -8.18 8.94
N ALA A 161 11.02 -8.05 10.23
CA ALA A 161 12.34 -7.75 10.75
C ALA A 161 13.37 -8.86 10.45
N LEU A 162 12.99 -10.12 10.64
CA LEU A 162 13.87 -11.26 10.41
C LEU A 162 14.26 -11.44 8.92
N ASN A 163 13.38 -11.06 8.02
CA ASN A 163 13.65 -11.17 6.58
C ASN A 163 14.37 -9.95 6.00
N ASP A 164 14.68 -8.96 6.85
CA ASP A 164 15.48 -7.77 6.49
C ASP A 164 15.03 -7.12 5.17
N PHE A 165 13.71 -6.92 5.05
CA PHE A 165 13.15 -6.33 3.83
C PHE A 165 13.62 -4.93 3.57
N SER A 166 13.93 -4.21 4.62
CA SER A 166 14.41 -2.87 4.49
C SER A 166 15.62 -2.72 5.39
N GLY A 167 16.80 -2.94 4.88
CA GLY A 167 18.03 -2.67 5.60
C GLY A 167 18.11 -1.25 6.20
N HIS A 168 17.08 -0.44 5.97
CA HIS A 168 16.96 0.95 6.45
C HIS A 168 16.14 1.12 7.72
N TYR A 169 15.30 0.13 8.10
CA TYR A 169 14.36 0.28 9.21
C TYR A 169 14.69 -0.57 10.43
N VAL A 170 15.61 -1.49 10.29
CA VAL A 170 15.99 -2.41 11.35
C VAL A 170 17.47 -2.24 11.67
N ASP A 171 17.84 -1.07 12.18
CA ASP A 171 19.15 -0.89 12.81
C ASP A 171 19.27 -1.72 14.09
N GLU A 172 18.13 -2.12 14.68
CA GLU A 172 18.06 -3.05 15.80
C GLU A 172 16.95 -4.09 15.57
N PRO A 173 17.14 -5.33 16.03
CA PRO A 173 16.10 -6.32 15.95
C PRO A 173 14.84 -5.84 16.67
N TYR A 174 13.70 -5.99 15.99
CA TYR A 174 12.40 -5.69 16.57
C TYR A 174 12.24 -6.43 17.89
N LYS A 175 11.95 -5.71 18.94
CA LYS A 175 11.60 -6.28 20.25
C LYS A 175 10.09 -6.24 20.40
N ALA A 176 9.45 -7.41 20.46
CA ALA A 176 8.04 -7.49 20.78
C ALA A 176 7.75 -6.69 22.07
N ARG A 177 6.62 -5.97 22.11
CA ARG A 177 6.22 -5.25 23.32
C ARG A 177 5.99 -6.24 24.44
N PRO A 178 6.41 -5.92 25.68
CA PRO A 178 6.05 -6.74 26.82
C PRO A 178 4.51 -6.76 26.92
N ALA A 179 3.96 -7.94 27.19
CA ALA A 179 2.54 -8.08 27.47
C ALA A 179 2.17 -7.18 28.65
N SER A 180 1.22 -6.29 28.46
CA SER A 180 0.69 -5.43 29.51
C SER A 180 -0.30 -6.19 30.38
#